data_cf2478329037f99cf0e2999919256c98
#
_entry.id   cf2478329037f99cf0e2999919256c98
#
_cell.length_a   1.000
_cell.length_b   1.000
_cell.length_c   1.000
_cell.angle_alpha   90.00
_cell.angle_beta   90.00
_cell.angle_gamma   90.00
#
_symmetry.space_group_name_H-M   'P 1'
#
loop_
_entity.id
_entity.type
_entity.pdbx_description
1 polymer ?
#
loop_
_entity_poly.entity_id
_entity_poly.type
_entity_poly.pdbx_seq_one_letter_code
_entity_poly.pdbx_strand_id
1 'polypeptide(L)'
;YDFIIRDDVAFHHSEKYFGTNGHRNVDVNDIIYSLNRLKSKKIASPGAWILSNVKNILVLNDSTIRINLLSPNPAFLGLLSMQYCSVLPVESDTISDFFDSPCGTGPFQFQYHKPNVKLVLRKHQNYFEFEGSNKLPYLDAVAISFISDKQTAFLEFIKGKFDFLSGIDVSYKDELLD
;
A
#
# COMPACT_ATOMS: atom_id res chain seq x y z
N TYR A 1 -14.27 -2.22 -19.02
CA TYR A 1 -13.92 -3.20 -18.00
C TYR A 1 -14.93 -3.12 -16.86
N ASP A 2 -15.41 -4.29 -16.41
CA ASP A 2 -16.24 -4.42 -15.21
C ASP A 2 -15.39 -5.10 -14.13
N PHE A 3 -15.39 -4.51 -12.94
CA PHE A 3 -14.66 -5.02 -11.79
C PHE A 3 -15.67 -5.36 -10.70
N ILE A 4 -15.62 -6.60 -10.23
CA ILE A 4 -16.37 -7.07 -9.06
C ILE A 4 -15.44 -6.92 -7.86
N ILE A 5 -15.87 -6.17 -6.86
CA ILE A 5 -15.11 -5.90 -5.65
C ILE A 5 -15.37 -7.04 -4.67
N ARG A 6 -14.28 -7.55 -4.09
CA ARG A 6 -14.33 -8.60 -3.06
C ARG A 6 -14.93 -8.03 -1.78
N ASP A 7 -15.70 -8.83 -1.09
CA ASP A 7 -16.35 -8.50 0.18
C ASP A 7 -15.52 -8.86 1.43
N ASP A 8 -14.39 -9.59 1.23
CA ASP A 8 -13.52 -10.07 2.30
C ASP A 8 -12.26 -9.21 2.51
N VAL A 9 -12.12 -8.08 1.82
CA VAL A 9 -10.98 -7.18 1.94
C VAL A 9 -11.26 -6.11 2.99
N ALA A 10 -10.59 -6.21 4.13
CA ALA A 10 -10.68 -5.22 5.21
C ALA A 10 -9.58 -4.17 5.13
N PHE A 11 -9.88 -2.94 5.52
CA PHE A 11 -8.87 -1.93 5.82
C PHE A 11 -8.10 -2.28 7.09
N HIS A 12 -6.90 -1.70 7.22
CA HIS A 12 -6.11 -1.76 8.46
C HIS A 12 -6.93 -1.25 9.65
N HIS A 13 -6.72 -1.85 10.82
CA HIS A 13 -7.37 -1.37 12.03
C HIS A 13 -6.95 0.06 12.34
N SER A 14 -7.93 0.95 12.49
CA SER A 14 -7.69 2.34 12.87
C SER A 14 -8.95 2.99 13.45
N GLU A 15 -8.95 3.26 14.75
CA GLU A 15 -10.03 4.00 15.41
C GLU A 15 -10.17 5.43 14.87
N LYS A 16 -9.08 6.00 14.36
CA LYS A 16 -9.06 7.32 13.76
C LYS A 16 -9.93 7.42 12.50
N TYR A 17 -9.95 6.35 11.68
CA TYR A 17 -10.75 6.28 10.46
C TYR A 17 -12.16 5.75 10.73
N PHE A 18 -12.29 4.72 11.56
CA PHE A 18 -13.50 3.92 11.67
C PHE A 18 -14.14 3.96 13.05
N GLY A 19 -13.71 4.90 13.91
CA GLY A 19 -14.23 5.02 15.27
C GLY A 19 -13.98 3.76 16.11
N THR A 20 -14.86 3.49 17.06
CA THR A 20 -14.73 2.38 18.03
C THR A 20 -14.72 0.99 17.40
N ASN A 21 -15.27 0.81 16.18
CA ASN A 21 -15.23 -0.46 15.46
C ASN A 21 -13.81 -0.77 14.94
N GLY A 22 -13.02 0.27 14.70
CA GLY A 22 -11.62 0.17 14.32
C GLY A 22 -11.33 -0.39 12.93
N HIS A 23 -12.30 -0.95 12.21
CA HIS A 23 -12.12 -1.49 10.86
C HIS A 23 -13.45 -1.58 10.10
N ARG A 24 -13.38 -1.61 8.77
CA ARG A 24 -14.45 -1.98 7.85
C ARG A 24 -13.89 -2.57 6.55
N ASN A 25 -14.72 -3.24 5.78
CA ASN A 25 -14.35 -3.74 4.46
C ASN A 25 -14.36 -2.62 3.41
N VAL A 26 -13.60 -2.86 2.34
CA VAL A 26 -13.60 -2.00 1.15
C VAL A 26 -14.94 -2.08 0.46
N ASP A 27 -15.42 -0.95 -0.02
CA ASP A 27 -16.62 -0.87 -0.85
C ASP A 27 -16.38 -0.10 -2.16
N VAL A 28 -17.41 0.01 -2.99
CA VAL A 28 -17.33 0.70 -4.29
C VAL A 28 -17.00 2.18 -4.15
N ASN A 29 -17.40 2.82 -3.04
CA ASN A 29 -17.17 4.24 -2.81
C ASN A 29 -15.68 4.52 -2.57
N ASP A 30 -14.96 3.61 -1.92
CA ASP A 30 -13.52 3.73 -1.71
C ASP A 30 -12.75 3.70 -3.02
N ILE A 31 -13.15 2.82 -3.93
CA ILE A 31 -12.55 2.72 -5.27
C ILE A 31 -12.78 4.01 -6.05
N ILE A 32 -14.04 4.48 -6.09
CA ILE A 32 -14.41 5.72 -6.78
C ILE A 32 -13.68 6.91 -6.18
N TYR A 33 -13.65 7.01 -4.85
CA TYR A 33 -12.93 8.05 -4.13
C TYR A 33 -11.44 8.07 -4.51
N SER A 34 -10.77 6.91 -4.45
CA SER A 34 -9.34 6.78 -4.72
C SER A 34 -8.99 7.16 -6.16
N LEU A 35 -9.75 6.69 -7.14
CA LEU A 35 -9.54 7.01 -8.54
C LEU A 35 -9.86 8.49 -8.85
N ASN A 36 -10.89 9.07 -8.25
CA ASN A 36 -11.18 10.49 -8.40
C ASN A 36 -10.11 11.37 -7.73
N ARG A 37 -9.62 10.95 -6.57
CA ARG A 37 -8.50 11.60 -5.87
C ARG A 37 -7.25 11.63 -6.75
N LEU A 38 -6.94 10.53 -7.46
CA LEU A 38 -5.81 10.44 -8.38
C LEU A 38 -5.92 11.47 -9.54
N LYS A 39 -7.14 11.75 -10.02
CA LYS A 39 -7.43 12.76 -11.05
C LYS A 39 -7.43 14.21 -10.53
N SER A 40 -7.46 14.40 -9.22
CA SER A 40 -7.65 15.71 -8.61
C SER A 40 -6.47 16.65 -8.89
N LYS A 41 -6.74 17.80 -9.52
CA LYS A 41 -5.75 18.86 -9.71
C LYS A 41 -5.22 19.43 -8.39
N LYS A 42 -6.04 19.40 -7.33
CA LYS A 42 -5.64 19.87 -5.99
C LYS A 42 -4.57 18.97 -5.37
N ILE A 43 -4.68 17.66 -5.62
CA ILE A 43 -3.70 16.67 -5.15
C ILE A 43 -2.44 16.67 -6.02
N ALA A 44 -2.58 17.01 -7.31
CA ALA A 44 -1.48 17.04 -8.29
C ALA A 44 -0.66 15.74 -8.31
N SER A 45 -1.34 14.58 -8.24
CA SER A 45 -0.68 13.27 -8.19
C SER A 45 0.19 13.03 -9.43
N PRO A 46 1.44 12.59 -9.28
CA PRO A 46 2.28 12.21 -10.41
C PRO A 46 1.73 11.00 -11.19
N GLY A 47 0.80 10.22 -10.63
CA GLY A 47 0.11 9.10 -11.28
C GLY A 47 -1.16 9.47 -12.03
N ALA A 48 -1.57 10.75 -12.08
CA ALA A 48 -2.83 11.18 -12.72
C ALA A 48 -2.95 10.77 -14.20
N TRP A 49 -1.83 10.65 -14.89
CA TRP A 49 -1.74 10.22 -16.31
C TRP A 49 -2.30 8.80 -16.53
N ILE A 50 -2.28 7.92 -15.53
CA ILE A 50 -2.81 6.54 -15.62
C ILE A 50 -4.28 6.56 -16.04
N LEU A 51 -5.02 7.54 -15.54
CA LEU A 51 -6.45 7.67 -15.82
C LEU A 51 -6.77 8.60 -17.00
N SER A 52 -5.77 9.05 -17.77
CA SER A 52 -5.97 9.95 -18.92
C SER A 52 -6.85 9.36 -20.01
N ASN A 53 -6.79 8.03 -20.20
CA ASN A 53 -7.63 7.30 -21.15
C ASN A 53 -8.98 6.85 -20.57
N VAL A 54 -9.28 7.18 -19.32
CA VAL A 54 -10.57 6.83 -18.70
C VAL A 54 -11.61 7.88 -19.05
N LYS A 55 -12.66 7.44 -19.77
CA LYS A 55 -13.81 8.26 -20.14
C LYS A 55 -14.71 8.56 -18.93
N ASN A 56 -15.15 7.50 -18.24
CA ASN A 56 -15.94 7.58 -17.02
C ASN A 56 -15.80 6.30 -16.18
N ILE A 57 -16.21 6.42 -14.93
CA ILE A 57 -16.30 5.32 -13.99
C ILE A 57 -17.73 5.30 -13.47
N LEU A 58 -18.42 4.18 -13.57
CA LEU A 58 -19.82 3.99 -13.22
C LEU A 58 -19.95 2.95 -12.12
N VAL A 59 -20.75 3.20 -11.12
CA VAL A 59 -21.23 2.21 -10.15
C VAL A 59 -22.39 1.48 -10.78
N LEU A 60 -22.29 0.18 -10.95
CA LEU A 60 -23.36 -0.65 -11.48
C LEU A 60 -24.26 -1.20 -10.36
N ASN A 61 -23.66 -1.57 -9.25
CA ASN A 61 -24.32 -2.02 -8.01
C ASN A 61 -23.34 -1.91 -6.83
N ASP A 62 -23.71 -2.38 -5.66
CA ASP A 62 -22.93 -2.27 -4.41
C ASP A 62 -21.56 -2.97 -4.43
N SER A 63 -21.32 -3.85 -5.40
CA SER A 63 -20.06 -4.60 -5.53
C SER A 63 -19.40 -4.46 -6.90
N THR A 64 -19.99 -3.71 -7.86
CA THR A 64 -19.48 -3.70 -9.24
C THR A 64 -19.32 -2.29 -9.77
N ILE A 65 -18.14 -2.00 -10.28
CA ILE A 65 -17.85 -0.77 -11.01
C ILE A 65 -17.52 -1.08 -12.48
N ARG A 66 -17.86 -0.15 -13.35
CA ARG A 66 -17.48 -0.16 -14.77
C ARG A 66 -16.56 0.99 -15.08
N ILE A 67 -15.41 0.70 -15.67
CA ILE A 67 -14.47 1.70 -16.19
C ILE A 67 -14.52 1.67 -17.71
N ASN A 68 -15.01 2.75 -18.30
CA ASN A 68 -15.04 2.93 -19.76
C ASN A 68 -13.80 3.73 -20.19
N LEU A 69 -13.12 3.24 -21.21
CA LEU A 69 -11.97 3.91 -21.81
C LEU A 69 -12.40 4.74 -23.03
N LEU A 70 -11.61 5.76 -23.37
CA LEU A 70 -11.75 6.56 -24.58
C LEU A 70 -11.33 5.74 -25.83
N SER A 71 -10.29 4.92 -25.67
CA SER A 71 -9.80 4.00 -26.70
C SER A 71 -9.28 2.70 -26.06
N PRO A 72 -9.27 1.58 -26.80
CA PRO A 72 -8.72 0.32 -26.28
C PRO A 72 -7.27 0.49 -25.81
N ASN A 73 -6.98 -0.03 -24.60
CA ASN A 73 -5.65 -0.02 -24.01
C ASN A 73 -5.35 -1.37 -23.34
N PRO A 74 -4.58 -2.27 -23.99
CA PRO A 74 -4.25 -3.57 -23.42
C PRO A 74 -3.45 -3.50 -22.14
N ALA A 75 -2.66 -2.44 -21.93
CA ALA A 75 -1.85 -2.24 -20.71
C ALA A 75 -2.66 -1.70 -19.52
N PHE A 76 -3.95 -1.36 -19.70
CA PHE A 76 -4.71 -0.64 -18.67
C PHE A 76 -4.79 -1.38 -17.33
N LEU A 77 -4.94 -2.71 -17.33
CA LEU A 77 -4.95 -3.49 -16.08
C LEU A 77 -3.60 -3.41 -15.35
N GLY A 78 -2.50 -3.47 -16.09
CA GLY A 78 -1.15 -3.27 -15.54
C GLY A 78 -0.96 -1.86 -14.96
N LEU A 79 -1.55 -0.84 -15.58
CA LEU A 79 -1.50 0.53 -15.05
C LEU A 79 -2.29 0.65 -13.74
N LEU A 80 -3.43 -0.01 -13.62
CA LEU A 80 -4.22 -0.03 -12.38
C LEU A 80 -3.51 -0.76 -11.23
N SER A 81 -2.56 -1.65 -11.50
CA SER A 81 -1.77 -2.32 -10.46
C SER A 81 -0.63 -1.46 -9.90
N MET A 82 -0.39 -0.27 -10.46
CA MET A 82 0.64 0.65 -9.94
C MET A 82 0.21 1.23 -8.58
N GLN A 83 1.20 1.50 -7.73
CA GLN A 83 1.00 2.07 -6.39
C GLN A 83 0.14 3.34 -6.35
N TYR A 84 0.09 4.12 -7.44
CA TYR A 84 -0.73 5.32 -7.53
C TYR A 84 -2.24 5.04 -7.48
N CYS A 85 -2.64 3.82 -7.86
CA CYS A 85 -4.04 3.39 -7.86
C CYS A 85 -4.43 2.65 -6.58
N SER A 86 -3.61 2.72 -5.52
CA SER A 86 -3.93 2.13 -4.22
C SER A 86 -5.26 2.66 -3.70
N VAL A 87 -6.07 1.75 -3.16
CA VAL A 87 -7.38 2.09 -2.60
C VAL A 87 -7.22 2.64 -1.19
N LEU A 88 -7.84 3.78 -0.95
CA LEU A 88 -7.88 4.48 0.33
C LEU A 88 -9.30 4.52 0.85
N PRO A 89 -9.52 4.48 2.16
CA PRO A 89 -10.85 4.69 2.72
C PRO A 89 -11.32 6.12 2.46
N VAL A 90 -12.60 6.28 2.15
CA VAL A 90 -13.19 7.61 1.85
C VAL A 90 -13.03 8.58 3.01
N GLU A 91 -12.95 8.08 4.23
CA GLU A 91 -12.68 8.85 5.46
C GLU A 91 -11.34 9.59 5.42
N SER A 92 -10.42 9.18 4.55
CA SER A 92 -9.13 9.87 4.36
C SER A 92 -9.26 11.34 3.98
N ASP A 93 -10.40 11.75 3.43
CA ASP A 93 -10.65 13.15 3.06
C ASP A 93 -10.79 14.07 4.28
N THR A 94 -11.18 13.51 5.42
CA THR A 94 -11.38 14.24 6.68
C THR A 94 -10.19 14.16 7.63
N ILE A 95 -9.20 13.30 7.33
CA ILE A 95 -8.03 13.07 8.18
C ILE A 95 -6.91 14.05 7.82
N SER A 96 -6.62 14.99 8.71
CA SER A 96 -5.63 16.05 8.48
C SER A 96 -4.18 15.57 8.43
N ASP A 97 -3.85 14.49 9.15
CA ASP A 97 -2.52 13.89 9.26
C ASP A 97 -2.44 12.51 8.57
N PHE A 98 -3.06 12.42 7.42
CA PHE A 98 -3.08 11.21 6.59
C PHE A 98 -1.68 10.59 6.37
N PHE A 99 -0.64 11.41 6.21
CA PHE A 99 0.73 10.93 5.98
C PHE A 99 1.36 10.29 7.22
N ASP A 100 0.93 10.70 8.41
CA ASP A 100 1.45 10.19 9.68
C ASP A 100 0.64 8.98 10.19
N SER A 101 -0.50 8.71 9.57
CA SER A 101 -1.40 7.60 9.96
C SER A 101 -2.00 6.94 8.72
N PRO A 102 -1.20 6.40 7.79
CA PRO A 102 -1.72 5.79 6.58
C PRO A 102 -2.57 4.55 6.87
N CYS A 103 -3.70 4.43 6.19
CA CYS A 103 -4.59 3.27 6.28
C CYS A 103 -4.79 2.67 4.89
N GLY A 104 -4.57 1.39 4.76
CA GLY A 104 -4.70 0.63 3.51
C GLY A 104 -5.22 -0.78 3.76
N THR A 105 -5.06 -1.66 2.77
CA THR A 105 -5.54 -3.05 2.80
C THR A 105 -4.42 -4.08 2.66
N GLY A 106 -3.16 -3.64 2.68
CA GLY A 106 -2.00 -4.48 2.47
C GLY A 106 -1.72 -5.46 3.62
N PRO A 107 -0.75 -6.38 3.44
CA PRO A 107 -0.41 -7.41 4.43
C PRO A 107 0.19 -6.84 5.72
N PHE A 108 0.73 -5.64 5.67
CA PHE A 108 1.31 -4.96 6.83
C PHE A 108 0.68 -3.59 7.02
N GLN A 109 0.33 -3.27 8.26
CA GLN A 109 -0.21 -1.98 8.68
C GLN A 109 0.86 -1.12 9.33
N PHE A 110 0.74 0.18 9.17
CA PHE A 110 1.59 1.18 9.81
C PHE A 110 1.48 1.09 11.33
N GLN A 111 2.65 1.12 12.00
CA GLN A 111 2.73 1.16 13.46
C GLN A 111 3.46 2.40 13.97
N TYR A 112 4.59 2.72 13.35
CA TYR A 112 5.47 3.79 13.83
C TYR A 112 6.42 4.25 12.74
N HIS A 113 6.64 5.55 12.67
CA HIS A 113 7.66 6.15 11.80
C HIS A 113 8.40 7.27 12.52
N LYS A 114 9.72 7.19 12.54
CA LYS A 114 10.62 8.27 12.88
C LYS A 114 11.47 8.59 11.66
N PRO A 115 11.29 9.77 11.02
CA PRO A 115 12.00 10.13 9.81
C PRO A 115 13.52 9.93 9.94
N ASN A 116 14.12 9.35 8.90
CA ASN A 116 15.56 9.03 8.81
C ASN A 116 16.11 8.11 9.91
N VAL A 117 15.26 7.48 10.71
CA VAL A 117 15.67 6.57 11.79
C VAL A 117 15.03 5.20 11.63
N LYS A 118 13.69 5.12 11.66
CA LYS A 118 13.00 3.82 11.69
C LYS A 118 11.56 3.90 11.21
N LEU A 119 11.15 2.88 10.44
CA LEU A 119 9.75 2.59 10.11
C LEU A 119 9.42 1.18 10.65
N VAL A 120 8.30 1.05 11.34
CA VAL A 120 7.79 -0.23 11.83
C VAL A 120 6.40 -0.47 11.26
N LEU A 121 6.25 -1.62 10.64
CA LEU A 121 5.01 -2.14 10.12
C LEU A 121 4.65 -3.42 10.87
N ARG A 122 3.37 -3.61 11.20
CA ARG A 122 2.86 -4.84 11.84
C ARG A 122 1.95 -5.61 10.90
N LYS A 123 1.90 -6.91 11.10
CA LYS A 123 0.98 -7.82 10.42
C LYS A 123 -0.45 -7.30 10.48
N HIS A 124 -1.11 -7.27 9.34
CA HIS A 124 -2.55 -7.04 9.23
C HIS A 124 -3.30 -8.33 9.56
N GLN A 125 -3.93 -8.40 10.73
CA GLN A 125 -4.58 -9.62 11.22
C GLN A 125 -5.73 -10.09 10.32
N ASN A 126 -6.41 -9.14 9.65
CA ASN A 126 -7.53 -9.42 8.75
C ASN A 126 -7.13 -9.42 7.27
N TYR A 127 -5.83 -9.62 6.96
CA TYR A 127 -5.39 -9.73 5.58
C TYR A 127 -6.08 -10.91 4.89
N PHE A 128 -6.50 -10.74 3.66
CA PHE A 128 -7.42 -11.62 2.95
C PHE A 128 -6.74 -12.75 2.18
N GLU A 129 -5.41 -12.74 2.03
CA GLU A 129 -4.71 -13.75 1.25
C GLU A 129 -4.23 -14.92 2.10
N PHE A 130 -4.20 -16.10 1.44
CA PHE A 130 -3.70 -17.35 1.98
C PHE A 130 -2.74 -18.01 1.01
N GLU A 131 -1.76 -18.73 1.53
CA GLU A 131 -0.95 -19.69 0.78
C GLU A 131 -1.30 -21.10 1.28
N GLY A 132 -2.09 -21.83 0.49
CA GLY A 132 -2.72 -23.08 0.95
C GLY A 132 -3.64 -22.84 2.14
N SER A 133 -3.35 -23.45 3.28
CA SER A 133 -4.08 -23.24 4.54
C SER A 133 -3.51 -22.13 5.43
N ASN A 134 -2.36 -21.56 5.06
CA ASN A 134 -1.67 -20.58 5.89
C ASN A 134 -2.12 -19.16 5.56
N LYS A 135 -2.56 -18.42 6.56
CA LYS A 135 -2.93 -17.01 6.40
C LYS A 135 -1.68 -16.14 6.29
N LEU A 136 -1.63 -15.32 5.26
CA LEU A 136 -0.56 -14.35 5.05
C LEU A 136 -0.78 -13.06 5.87
N PRO A 137 0.29 -12.27 6.11
CA PRO A 137 1.69 -12.57 5.87
C PRO A 137 2.26 -13.50 6.96
N TYR A 138 3.39 -14.17 6.68
CA TYR A 138 4.08 -15.02 7.66
C TYR A 138 4.74 -14.22 8.78
N LEU A 139 5.37 -13.09 8.44
CA LEU A 139 6.04 -12.24 9.41
C LEU A 139 5.03 -11.47 10.28
N ASP A 140 5.32 -11.35 11.58
CA ASP A 140 4.49 -10.58 12.49
C ASP A 140 4.73 -9.07 12.40
N ALA A 141 5.94 -8.68 12.00
CA ALA A 141 6.32 -7.28 11.79
C ALA A 141 7.51 -7.15 10.83
N VAL A 142 7.63 -5.97 10.23
CA VAL A 142 8.79 -5.53 9.45
C VAL A 142 9.30 -4.23 10.06
N ALA A 143 10.56 -4.22 10.48
CA ALA A 143 11.23 -3.04 11.02
C ALA A 143 12.32 -2.59 10.05
N ILE A 144 12.17 -1.41 9.48
CA ILE A 144 13.11 -0.81 8.54
C ILE A 144 13.92 0.25 9.27
N SER A 145 15.25 0.07 9.34
CA SER A 145 16.19 1.05 9.90
C SER A 145 16.84 1.84 8.77
N PHE A 146 16.87 3.16 8.90
CA PHE A 146 17.52 4.04 7.94
C PHE A 146 18.91 4.40 8.44
N ILE A 147 19.95 3.83 7.83
CA ILE A 147 21.35 4.08 8.16
C ILE A 147 22.01 4.68 6.93
N SER A 148 22.43 5.94 7.04
CA SER A 148 23.00 6.68 5.91
C SER A 148 24.41 6.20 5.54
N ASP A 149 25.19 5.77 6.53
CA ASP A 149 26.54 5.26 6.32
C ASP A 149 26.49 3.76 5.96
N LYS A 150 26.93 3.43 4.74
CA LYS A 150 26.89 2.08 4.21
C LYS A 150 27.80 1.11 4.97
N GLN A 151 28.96 1.56 5.44
CA GLN A 151 29.88 0.75 6.20
C GLN A 151 29.29 0.35 7.56
N THR A 152 28.69 1.30 8.26
CA THR A 152 27.97 1.04 9.51
C THR A 152 26.84 0.06 9.29
N ALA A 153 26.03 0.25 8.23
CA ALA A 153 24.92 -0.65 7.91
C ALA A 153 25.42 -2.09 7.66
N PHE A 154 26.50 -2.25 6.91
CA PHE A 154 27.13 -3.54 6.63
C PHE A 154 27.66 -4.22 7.90
N LEU A 155 28.40 -3.49 8.74
CA LEU A 155 28.93 -4.04 9.99
C LEU A 155 27.81 -4.46 10.97
N GLU A 156 26.72 -3.72 11.05
CA GLU A 156 25.58 -4.10 11.88
C GLU A 156 24.84 -5.34 11.31
N PHE A 157 24.80 -5.49 9.98
CA PHE A 157 24.27 -6.68 9.33
C PHE A 157 25.11 -7.93 9.64
N ILE A 158 26.46 -7.86 9.52
CA ILE A 158 27.36 -8.97 9.87
C ILE A 158 27.23 -9.36 11.36
N LYS A 159 26.98 -8.37 12.24
CA LYS A 159 26.72 -8.65 13.66
C LYS A 159 25.34 -9.31 13.92
N GLY A 160 24.56 -9.58 12.88
CA GLY A 160 23.25 -10.20 13.00
C GLY A 160 22.14 -9.29 13.56
N LYS A 161 22.30 -7.95 13.47
CA LYS A 161 21.26 -7.01 13.90
C LYS A 161 20.15 -6.81 12.87
N PHE A 162 20.39 -7.24 11.63
CA PHE A 162 19.44 -7.17 10.53
C PHE A 162 19.35 -8.51 9.84
N ASP A 163 18.14 -8.90 9.49
CA ASP A 163 17.87 -10.11 8.71
C ASP A 163 18.08 -9.88 7.21
N PHE A 164 18.04 -8.63 6.78
CA PHE A 164 18.17 -8.24 5.38
C PHE A 164 18.86 -6.88 5.25
N LEU A 165 19.80 -6.78 4.30
CA LEU A 165 20.46 -5.54 3.92
C LEU A 165 20.29 -5.30 2.42
N SER A 166 19.79 -4.12 2.04
CA SER A 166 19.65 -3.68 0.65
C SER A 166 20.83 -2.79 0.24
N GLY A 167 21.31 -2.93 -0.98
CA GLY A 167 22.31 -2.02 -1.54
C GLY A 167 23.73 -2.20 -0.99
N ILE A 168 24.17 -3.46 -0.87
CA ILE A 168 25.54 -3.80 -0.47
C ILE A 168 26.54 -3.23 -1.50
N ASP A 169 27.57 -2.53 -1.01
CA ASP A 169 28.64 -2.04 -1.86
C ASP A 169 29.52 -3.18 -2.35
N VAL A 170 29.97 -3.10 -3.59
CA VAL A 170 30.80 -4.14 -4.23
C VAL A 170 32.13 -4.38 -3.48
N SER A 171 32.62 -3.36 -2.76
CA SER A 171 33.85 -3.47 -1.95
C SER A 171 33.76 -4.50 -0.82
N TYR A 172 32.54 -4.88 -0.37
CA TYR A 172 32.33 -5.90 0.68
C TYR A 172 32.13 -7.30 0.14
N LYS A 173 32.32 -7.52 -1.18
CA LYS A 173 32.07 -8.82 -1.80
C LYS A 173 32.89 -9.95 -1.18
N ASP A 174 34.17 -9.72 -0.95
CA ASP A 174 35.10 -10.75 -0.46
C ASP A 174 34.75 -11.14 0.99
N GLU A 175 34.36 -10.18 1.82
CA GLU A 175 33.91 -10.41 3.20
C GLU A 175 32.58 -11.18 3.33
N LEU A 176 31.82 -11.31 2.25
CA LEU A 176 30.57 -12.06 2.21
C LEU A 176 30.73 -13.48 1.69
N LEU A 177 31.85 -13.79 1.02
CA LEU A 177 32.09 -15.07 0.38
C LEU A 177 33.00 -15.97 1.20
N ASP A 178 33.65 -15.45 2.23
CA ASP A 178 34.42 -16.16 3.24
C ASP A 178 33.54 -16.65 4.39
#